data_1ab6355ba0d8c3ca1d61a20e859ebd17
#
_entry.id   1ab6355ba0d8c3ca1d61a20e859ebd17
#
_cell.length_a   1.000
_cell.length_b   1.000
_cell.length_c   1.000
_cell.angle_alpha   90.00
_cell.angle_beta   90.00
_cell.angle_gamma   90.00
#
_symmetry.space_group_name_H-M   'P 1'
#
loop_
_entity.id
_entity.type
_entity.pdbx_description
1 polymer ?
#
loop_
_entity_poly.entity_id
_entity_poly.type
_entity_poly.pdbx_seq_one_letter_code
_entity_poly.pdbx_strand_id
1 'polypeptide(L)'
;MARDGVKTKQNPQLKQRELAGGKTALYLEYYFGRTQEPRVDENGEQMYYPSGTAMAGKPMYIVKHNRRKEELKLYLISKPRTPEEREQNKETKILAEKIRQEKEQALLNDTQGYRLNTHKNDNLIAFFDTYLADYTKKDKRNIALAINRFKTFLREYYPACATKKTAKEISAIDKEWEEKHKNVHGKHEINQNVYYRFALKPRQLNSEMVKRFKDYLIKNSSGEGAATAFARFKKTVKYAHEKGVLNVNPCEGIARPKIDKDAITKDVLSAEEIKALLETHCPGENPDIRKAFIFSLFTGVRWCDIKELRFSNIDYSSSRLKFTQKKTEGHSAHAEVDMPLHPDLLQMIGKPEDSGKGRDNRIFELPSHTMCLKALRHWTKRAGIEKHITWHCARHSFATQILTNGANVRVVAELLGHSGLQYVTRYARAVDEAKKAAIDSLPAINL
;
A
#
# COMPACT_ATOMS: atom_id res chain seq x y z
N MET A 1 5.47 -45.24 -41.66
CA MET A 1 5.18 -45.84 -40.34
C MET A 1 4.79 -44.70 -39.37
N ALA A 2 3.52 -44.54 -39.13
CA ALA A 2 2.98 -43.53 -38.18
C ALA A 2 3.37 -43.96 -36.75
N ARG A 3 4.05 -43.07 -36.02
CA ARG A 3 4.30 -43.25 -34.60
C ARG A 3 2.98 -43.16 -33.84
N ASP A 4 2.57 -44.21 -33.19
CA ASP A 4 1.40 -44.24 -32.27
C ASP A 4 1.54 -43.06 -31.27
N GLY A 5 0.49 -42.22 -31.25
CA GLY A 5 0.41 -41.10 -30.32
C GLY A 5 0.47 -41.61 -28.88
N VAL A 6 1.41 -41.08 -28.13
CA VAL A 6 1.52 -41.30 -26.69
C VAL A 6 0.20 -40.87 -26.06
N LYS A 7 -0.62 -41.86 -25.61
CA LYS A 7 -1.83 -41.56 -24.83
C LYS A 7 -1.43 -40.83 -23.56
N THR A 8 -1.66 -39.54 -23.52
CA THR A 8 -1.53 -38.76 -22.28
C THR A 8 -2.45 -39.37 -21.24
N LYS A 9 -1.89 -39.76 -20.09
CA LYS A 9 -2.69 -40.32 -18.98
C LYS A 9 -3.68 -39.26 -18.53
N GLN A 10 -4.98 -39.59 -18.61
CA GLN A 10 -6.04 -38.74 -18.07
C GLN A 10 -5.81 -38.42 -16.59
N ASN A 11 -5.95 -37.18 -16.20
CA ASN A 11 -5.85 -36.72 -14.81
C ASN A 11 -6.85 -35.57 -14.57
N PRO A 12 -7.92 -35.79 -13.76
CA PRO A 12 -8.18 -36.94 -12.92
C PRO A 12 -8.72 -38.14 -13.68
N GLN A 13 -8.61 -39.34 -13.05
CA GLN A 13 -9.22 -40.56 -13.52
C GLN A 13 -10.56 -40.80 -12.84
N LEU A 14 -11.60 -41.15 -13.60
CA LEU A 14 -12.88 -41.61 -13.06
C LEU A 14 -12.72 -43.06 -12.58
N LYS A 15 -12.98 -43.30 -11.31
CA LYS A 15 -12.91 -44.63 -10.66
C LYS A 15 -14.20 -44.99 -9.97
N GLN A 16 -14.34 -46.28 -9.68
CA GLN A 16 -15.52 -46.85 -9.06
C GLN A 16 -15.12 -47.60 -7.80
N ARG A 17 -16.00 -47.58 -6.80
CA ARG A 17 -15.87 -48.36 -5.56
C ARG A 17 -17.20 -48.97 -5.20
N GLU A 18 -17.22 -50.27 -5.05
CA GLU A 18 -18.40 -50.99 -4.58
C GLU A 18 -18.74 -50.63 -3.14
N LEU A 19 -20.02 -50.45 -2.88
CA LEU A 19 -20.58 -50.17 -1.56
C LEU A 19 -21.49 -51.30 -1.12
N ALA A 20 -21.69 -51.42 0.18
CA ALA A 20 -22.73 -52.30 0.73
C ALA A 20 -24.11 -51.88 0.18
N GLY A 21 -25.01 -52.88 -0.06
CA GLY A 21 -26.35 -52.57 -0.59
C GLY A 21 -26.47 -52.50 -2.12
N GLY A 22 -25.53 -53.08 -2.88
CA GLY A 22 -25.65 -53.23 -4.34
C GLY A 22 -25.49 -51.96 -5.14
N LYS A 23 -24.82 -50.95 -4.59
CA LYS A 23 -24.48 -49.67 -5.23
C LYS A 23 -22.98 -49.56 -5.46
N THR A 24 -22.60 -48.88 -6.51
CA THR A 24 -21.19 -48.55 -6.82
C THR A 24 -21.03 -47.04 -6.85
N ALA A 25 -20.19 -46.48 -5.97
CA ALA A 25 -19.89 -45.06 -5.92
C ALA A 25 -18.86 -44.67 -6.99
N LEU A 26 -19.05 -43.50 -7.60
CA LEU A 26 -18.11 -42.89 -8.55
C LEU A 26 -17.29 -41.82 -7.85
N TYR A 27 -15.98 -41.81 -8.11
CA TYR A 27 -15.06 -40.79 -7.59
C TYR A 27 -13.97 -40.46 -8.59
N LEU A 28 -13.37 -39.28 -8.45
CA LEU A 28 -12.21 -38.85 -9.22
C LEU A 28 -10.94 -39.09 -8.40
N GLU A 29 -9.91 -39.66 -9.03
CA GLU A 29 -8.59 -39.81 -8.46
C GLU A 29 -7.60 -38.93 -9.20
N TYR A 30 -7.05 -37.93 -8.51
CA TYR A 30 -6.01 -37.01 -9.00
C TYR A 30 -4.64 -37.59 -8.68
N TYR A 31 -3.71 -37.41 -9.60
CA TYR A 31 -2.30 -37.74 -9.42
C TYR A 31 -1.44 -36.50 -9.55
N PHE A 32 -0.73 -36.14 -8.49
CA PHE A 32 0.11 -34.94 -8.41
C PHE A 32 1.63 -35.26 -8.45
N GLY A 33 1.99 -36.42 -8.95
CA GLY A 33 3.38 -36.83 -9.04
C GLY A 33 3.79 -37.76 -7.91
N ARG A 34 5.10 -37.96 -7.81
CA ARG A 34 5.73 -38.82 -6.78
C ARG A 34 6.86 -38.06 -6.11
N THR A 35 7.00 -38.27 -4.80
CA THR A 35 8.17 -37.87 -4.03
C THR A 35 9.04 -39.09 -3.77
N GLN A 36 10.36 -38.93 -3.77
CA GLN A 36 11.33 -39.97 -3.44
C GLN A 36 12.03 -39.53 -2.16
N GLU A 37 11.87 -40.31 -1.11
CA GLU A 37 12.59 -40.13 0.15
C GLU A 37 13.69 -41.17 0.26
N PRO A 38 14.91 -40.79 0.72
CA PRO A 38 15.96 -41.76 0.96
C PRO A 38 15.47 -42.86 1.92
N ARG A 39 15.71 -44.11 1.58
CA ARG A 39 15.45 -45.22 2.52
C ARG A 39 16.65 -45.30 3.44
N VAL A 40 16.41 -45.14 4.73
CA VAL A 40 17.43 -45.20 5.78
C VAL A 40 17.29 -46.48 6.61
N ASP A 41 18.38 -46.93 7.19
CA ASP A 41 18.41 -48.03 8.15
C ASP A 41 18.03 -47.57 9.57
N GLU A 42 18.13 -48.46 10.55
CA GLU A 42 17.81 -48.18 11.97
C GLU A 42 18.74 -47.09 12.59
N ASN A 43 19.89 -46.82 11.98
CA ASN A 43 20.89 -45.83 12.42
C ASN A 43 20.72 -44.50 11.68
N GLY A 44 19.79 -44.40 10.73
CA GLY A 44 19.59 -43.19 9.92
C GLY A 44 20.49 -43.05 8.69
N GLU A 45 21.27 -44.11 8.36
CA GLU A 45 22.12 -44.10 7.20
C GLU A 45 21.39 -44.53 5.91
N GLN A 46 21.76 -43.91 4.76
CA GLN A 46 21.19 -44.22 3.45
C GLN A 46 21.42 -45.66 3.06
N MET A 47 20.38 -46.42 2.78
CA MET A 47 20.49 -47.79 2.26
C MET A 47 20.77 -47.82 0.77
N TYR A 48 21.60 -48.80 0.38
CA TYR A 48 21.99 -49.05 -1.03
C TYR A 48 21.55 -50.48 -1.46
N TYR A 49 21.30 -50.67 -2.75
CA TYR A 49 20.99 -51.99 -3.29
C TYR A 49 22.15 -52.96 -3.11
N PRO A 50 21.93 -54.16 -2.61
CA PRO A 50 22.98 -55.14 -2.34
C PRO A 50 23.68 -55.59 -3.60
N SER A 51 24.96 -56.04 -3.43
CA SER A 51 25.77 -56.58 -4.48
C SER A 51 25.07 -57.83 -5.06
N GLY A 52 24.98 -57.96 -6.40
CA GLY A 52 24.28 -59.05 -7.10
C GLY A 52 22.92 -58.68 -7.70
N THR A 53 22.44 -57.44 -7.50
CA THR A 53 21.25 -56.95 -8.18
C THR A 53 21.62 -56.05 -9.36
N ALA A 54 20.74 -55.91 -10.35
CA ALA A 54 20.90 -55.02 -11.50
C ALA A 54 21.10 -53.52 -11.11
N MET A 55 20.84 -53.21 -9.85
CA MET A 55 20.93 -51.84 -9.27
C MET A 55 21.98 -51.75 -8.17
N ALA A 56 22.90 -52.72 -8.06
CA ALA A 56 23.93 -52.75 -7.03
C ALA A 56 24.66 -51.41 -6.87
N GLY A 57 24.80 -50.95 -5.63
CA GLY A 57 25.49 -49.71 -5.29
C GLY A 57 24.66 -48.42 -5.55
N LYS A 58 23.44 -48.49 -6.08
CA LYS A 58 22.59 -47.30 -6.20
C LYS A 58 21.82 -47.10 -4.90
N PRO A 59 21.52 -45.85 -4.51
CA PRO A 59 20.75 -45.55 -3.30
C PRO A 59 19.33 -46.04 -3.42
N MET A 60 18.79 -46.58 -2.34
CA MET A 60 17.39 -47.03 -2.23
C MET A 60 16.52 -45.83 -1.84
N TYR A 61 15.34 -45.72 -2.48
CA TYR A 61 14.35 -44.67 -2.19
C TYR A 61 13.00 -45.30 -1.90
N ILE A 62 12.25 -44.69 -0.97
CA ILE A 62 10.84 -44.94 -0.78
C ILE A 62 10.08 -43.99 -1.70
N VAL A 63 9.31 -44.55 -2.63
CA VAL A 63 8.51 -43.75 -3.57
C VAL A 63 7.11 -43.56 -3.00
N LYS A 64 6.74 -42.34 -2.63
CA LYS A 64 5.39 -41.98 -2.21
C LYS A 64 4.66 -41.31 -3.37
N HIS A 65 3.52 -41.85 -3.75
CA HIS A 65 2.66 -41.27 -4.79
C HIS A 65 1.67 -40.30 -4.15
N ASN A 66 1.70 -39.05 -4.61
CA ASN A 66 0.78 -38.02 -4.15
C ASN A 66 -0.55 -38.17 -4.93
N ARG A 67 -1.57 -38.66 -4.28
CA ARG A 67 -2.91 -38.89 -4.85
C ARG A 67 -3.99 -38.27 -3.97
N ARG A 68 -4.98 -37.62 -4.62
CA ARG A 68 -6.19 -37.11 -3.95
C ARG A 68 -7.43 -37.73 -4.54
N LYS A 69 -8.40 -38.06 -3.69
CA LYS A 69 -9.71 -38.59 -4.10
C LYS A 69 -10.79 -37.55 -3.87
N GLU A 70 -11.72 -37.42 -4.83
CA GLU A 70 -12.89 -36.54 -4.76
C GLU A 70 -14.13 -37.35 -5.07
N GLU A 71 -15.02 -37.54 -4.08
CA GLU A 71 -16.29 -38.28 -4.22
C GLU A 71 -17.30 -37.43 -5.02
N LEU A 72 -17.89 -38.02 -6.06
CA LEU A 72 -18.85 -37.30 -6.93
C LEU A 72 -20.28 -37.34 -6.38
N LYS A 73 -20.54 -38.20 -5.36
CA LYS A 73 -21.89 -38.49 -4.84
C LYS A 73 -22.84 -39.05 -5.92
N LEU A 74 -22.30 -39.68 -6.94
CA LEU A 74 -23.00 -40.35 -8.01
C LEU A 74 -22.84 -41.86 -7.79
N TYR A 75 -23.96 -42.60 -7.95
CA TYR A 75 -24.00 -44.00 -7.66
C TYR A 75 -24.58 -44.78 -8.85
N LEU A 76 -23.99 -45.93 -9.15
CA LEU A 76 -24.48 -46.90 -10.11
C LEU A 76 -25.16 -48.06 -9.37
N ILE A 77 -26.14 -48.67 -9.98
CA ILE A 77 -26.69 -49.96 -9.57
C ILE A 77 -25.70 -51.02 -10.00
N SER A 78 -25.12 -51.79 -9.04
CA SER A 78 -24.04 -52.73 -9.32
C SER A 78 -24.47 -53.90 -10.23
N LYS A 79 -25.73 -54.34 -10.14
CA LYS A 79 -26.29 -55.40 -10.98
C LYS A 79 -27.65 -54.97 -11.53
N PRO A 80 -27.68 -54.15 -12.61
CA PRO A 80 -28.95 -53.68 -13.19
C PRO A 80 -29.72 -54.85 -13.85
N ARG A 81 -30.97 -54.98 -13.49
CA ARG A 81 -31.86 -56.08 -14.00
C ARG A 81 -32.79 -55.57 -15.07
N THR A 82 -33.30 -54.33 -14.95
CA THR A 82 -34.25 -53.73 -15.88
C THR A 82 -33.59 -52.85 -16.95
N PRO A 83 -34.25 -52.63 -18.10
CA PRO A 83 -33.76 -51.67 -19.11
C PRO A 83 -33.62 -50.26 -18.54
N GLU A 84 -34.54 -49.82 -17.68
CA GLU A 84 -34.53 -48.49 -17.04
C GLU A 84 -33.28 -48.31 -16.13
N GLU A 85 -32.96 -49.33 -15.33
CA GLU A 85 -31.76 -49.32 -14.47
C GLU A 85 -30.47 -49.24 -15.30
N ARG A 86 -30.43 -49.88 -16.46
CA ARG A 86 -29.28 -49.82 -17.38
C ARG A 86 -29.14 -48.42 -17.99
N GLU A 87 -30.26 -47.81 -18.40
CA GLU A 87 -30.24 -46.44 -18.94
C GLU A 87 -29.86 -45.40 -17.87
N GLN A 88 -30.39 -45.53 -16.65
CA GLN A 88 -30.00 -44.73 -15.49
C GLN A 88 -28.49 -44.82 -15.20
N ASN A 89 -27.93 -46.01 -15.22
CA ASN A 89 -26.49 -46.19 -15.06
C ASN A 89 -25.68 -45.53 -16.20
N LYS A 90 -26.18 -45.59 -17.42
CA LYS A 90 -25.56 -44.95 -18.59
C LYS A 90 -25.56 -43.42 -18.47
N GLU A 91 -26.71 -42.82 -18.14
CA GLU A 91 -26.83 -41.39 -17.89
C GLU A 91 -25.90 -40.91 -16.74
N THR A 92 -25.89 -41.68 -15.65
CA THR A 92 -25.01 -41.39 -14.49
C THR A 92 -23.51 -41.43 -14.87
N LYS A 93 -23.10 -42.40 -15.72
CA LYS A 93 -21.73 -42.47 -16.24
C LYS A 93 -21.40 -41.30 -17.17
N ILE A 94 -22.34 -40.91 -18.06
CA ILE A 94 -22.17 -39.76 -18.93
C ILE A 94 -21.99 -38.48 -18.12
N LEU A 95 -22.81 -38.27 -17.08
CA LEU A 95 -22.68 -37.13 -16.17
C LEU A 95 -21.34 -37.13 -15.43
N ALA A 96 -20.92 -38.29 -14.90
CA ALA A 96 -19.65 -38.42 -14.20
C ALA A 96 -18.45 -38.14 -15.12
N GLU A 97 -18.50 -38.58 -16.37
CA GLU A 97 -17.46 -38.33 -17.36
C GLU A 97 -17.42 -36.84 -17.76
N LYS A 98 -18.58 -36.20 -17.89
CA LYS A 98 -18.65 -34.73 -18.11
C LYS A 98 -18.02 -33.96 -16.98
N ILE A 99 -18.31 -34.32 -15.72
CA ILE A 99 -17.68 -33.71 -14.55
C ILE A 99 -16.16 -33.96 -14.57
N ARG A 100 -15.73 -35.17 -14.90
CA ARG A 100 -14.30 -35.51 -15.04
C ARG A 100 -13.60 -34.61 -16.05
N GLN A 101 -14.19 -34.42 -17.24
CA GLN A 101 -13.64 -33.56 -18.30
C GLN A 101 -13.57 -32.10 -17.87
N GLU A 102 -14.59 -31.56 -17.21
CA GLU A 102 -14.56 -30.20 -16.63
C GLU A 102 -13.43 -30.04 -15.62
N LYS A 103 -13.22 -31.06 -14.75
CA LYS A 103 -12.13 -31.05 -13.76
C LYS A 103 -10.75 -31.21 -14.40
N GLU A 104 -10.62 -32.03 -15.45
CA GLU A 104 -9.37 -32.17 -16.21
C GLU A 104 -9.01 -30.86 -16.92
N GLN A 105 -9.96 -30.21 -17.58
CA GLN A 105 -9.76 -28.90 -18.21
C GLN A 105 -9.36 -27.85 -17.17
N ALA A 106 -9.99 -27.90 -16.02
CA ALA A 106 -9.68 -27.02 -14.91
C ALA A 106 -8.24 -27.23 -14.38
N LEU A 107 -7.79 -28.50 -14.28
CA LEU A 107 -6.42 -28.85 -13.88
C LEU A 107 -5.38 -28.43 -14.92
N LEU A 108 -5.68 -28.63 -16.19
CA LEU A 108 -4.82 -28.18 -17.31
C LEU A 108 -4.69 -26.65 -17.34
N ASN A 109 -5.78 -25.93 -17.12
CA ASN A 109 -5.77 -24.48 -17.03
C ASN A 109 -4.90 -23.98 -15.86
N ASP A 110 -4.92 -24.66 -14.72
CA ASP A 110 -4.08 -24.35 -13.56
C ASP A 110 -2.59 -24.58 -13.85
N THR A 111 -2.25 -25.70 -14.49
CA THR A 111 -0.87 -26.04 -14.88
C THR A 111 -0.31 -25.10 -15.96
N GLN A 112 -1.16 -24.51 -16.79
CA GLN A 112 -0.78 -23.56 -17.83
C GLN A 112 -0.85 -22.08 -17.39
N GLY A 113 -1.04 -21.81 -16.09
CA GLY A 113 -1.15 -20.46 -15.54
C GLY A 113 -2.57 -19.89 -15.55
N TYR A 114 -3.56 -20.63 -16.02
CA TYR A 114 -4.97 -20.32 -15.85
C TYR A 114 -5.43 -20.83 -14.48
N ARG A 115 -5.51 -19.93 -13.51
CA ARG A 115 -5.83 -20.29 -12.12
C ARG A 115 -7.29 -20.70 -11.97
N LEU A 116 -7.49 -21.88 -11.39
CA LEU A 116 -8.82 -22.31 -10.93
C LEU A 116 -9.31 -21.40 -9.81
N ASN A 117 -10.59 -21.03 -9.89
CA ASN A 117 -11.24 -20.26 -8.85
C ASN A 117 -11.57 -21.12 -7.64
N THR A 118 -10.55 -21.55 -6.89
CA THR A 118 -10.70 -22.29 -5.63
C THR A 118 -11.32 -21.43 -4.52
N HIS A 119 -11.31 -20.10 -4.70
CA HIS A 119 -11.73 -19.08 -3.74
C HIS A 119 -13.15 -18.52 -3.99
N LYS A 120 -14.00 -19.22 -4.78
CA LYS A 120 -15.35 -18.72 -5.14
C LYS A 120 -16.21 -18.26 -3.96
N ASN A 121 -16.03 -18.89 -2.80
CA ASN A 121 -16.81 -18.65 -1.60
C ASN A 121 -16.04 -17.89 -0.51
N ASP A 122 -14.77 -17.58 -0.74
CA ASP A 122 -13.95 -16.85 0.23
C ASP A 122 -14.44 -15.41 0.40
N ASN A 123 -14.17 -14.85 1.56
CA ASN A 123 -14.48 -13.46 1.82
C ASN A 123 -13.29 -12.59 1.40
N LEU A 124 -13.43 -11.84 0.31
CA LEU A 124 -12.41 -10.96 -0.23
C LEU A 124 -11.98 -9.87 0.76
N ILE A 125 -12.91 -9.39 1.60
CA ILE A 125 -12.58 -8.37 2.61
C ILE A 125 -11.70 -8.96 3.71
N ALA A 126 -11.98 -10.17 4.15
CA ALA A 126 -11.11 -10.88 5.09
C ALA A 126 -9.70 -11.10 4.51
N PHE A 127 -9.61 -11.44 3.22
CA PHE A 127 -8.32 -11.53 2.53
C PHE A 127 -7.57 -10.19 2.51
N PHE A 128 -8.26 -9.07 2.26
CA PHE A 128 -7.65 -7.74 2.31
C PHE A 128 -7.15 -7.38 3.71
N ASP A 129 -7.89 -7.77 4.75
CA ASP A 129 -7.49 -7.54 6.14
C ASP A 129 -6.25 -8.38 6.51
N THR A 130 -6.18 -9.64 6.08
CA THR A 130 -4.97 -10.49 6.24
C THR A 130 -3.78 -9.89 5.49
N TYR A 131 -3.97 -9.49 4.22
CA TYR A 131 -2.92 -8.80 3.47
C TYR A 131 -2.38 -7.55 4.20
N LEU A 132 -3.29 -6.76 4.79
CA LEU A 132 -2.91 -5.57 5.54
C LEU A 132 -2.16 -5.93 6.83
N ALA A 133 -2.55 -7.00 7.53
CA ALA A 133 -1.87 -7.47 8.74
C ALA A 133 -0.41 -7.83 8.45
N ASP A 134 -0.18 -8.59 7.39
CA ASP A 134 1.15 -9.07 6.98
C ASP A 134 2.01 -8.01 6.28
N TYR A 135 1.42 -6.87 5.93
CA TYR A 135 2.11 -5.84 5.15
C TYR A 135 3.06 -5.00 5.99
N THR A 136 4.35 -4.95 5.64
CA THR A 136 5.42 -4.31 6.43
C THR A 136 5.97 -2.99 5.85
N LYS A 137 5.61 -2.65 4.58
CA LYS A 137 6.20 -1.47 3.91
C LYS A 137 5.63 -0.14 4.45
N LYS A 138 6.37 0.94 4.24
CA LYS A 138 6.06 2.32 4.71
C LYS A 138 4.66 2.85 4.33
N ASP A 139 4.04 2.31 3.26
CA ASP A 139 2.71 2.74 2.80
C ASP A 139 1.54 1.96 3.42
N LYS A 140 1.77 1.14 4.45
CA LYS A 140 0.75 0.35 5.18
C LYS A 140 -0.47 1.19 5.59
N ARG A 141 -0.22 2.38 6.17
CA ARG A 141 -1.29 3.31 6.59
C ARG A 141 -2.19 3.73 5.41
N ASN A 142 -1.60 4.00 4.25
CA ASN A 142 -2.38 4.41 3.07
C ASN A 142 -3.19 3.24 2.48
N ILE A 143 -2.68 2.01 2.56
CA ILE A 143 -3.43 0.81 2.19
C ILE A 143 -4.60 0.60 3.16
N ALA A 144 -4.37 0.73 4.46
CA ALA A 144 -5.42 0.64 5.48
C ALA A 144 -6.54 1.66 5.23
N LEU A 145 -6.19 2.92 4.92
CA LEU A 145 -7.15 3.95 4.57
C LEU A 145 -7.94 3.60 3.30
N ALA A 146 -7.30 3.05 2.28
CA ALA A 146 -7.96 2.65 1.04
C ALA A 146 -8.97 1.51 1.28
N ILE A 147 -8.57 0.47 2.03
CA ILE A 147 -9.45 -0.64 2.41
C ILE A 147 -10.62 -0.13 3.26
N ASN A 148 -10.34 0.76 4.22
CA ASN A 148 -11.39 1.33 5.08
C ASN A 148 -12.40 2.15 4.28
N ARG A 149 -11.94 2.97 3.32
CA ARG A 149 -12.85 3.70 2.40
C ARG A 149 -13.66 2.76 1.52
N PHE A 150 -13.09 1.63 1.10
CA PHE A 150 -13.83 0.62 0.38
C PHE A 150 -14.90 -0.06 1.25
N LYS A 151 -14.59 -0.35 2.51
CA LYS A 151 -15.58 -0.83 3.50
C LYS A 151 -16.72 0.17 3.70
N THR A 152 -16.41 1.47 3.81
CA THR A 152 -17.44 2.53 3.90
C THR A 152 -18.30 2.55 2.65
N PHE A 153 -17.70 2.50 1.47
CA PHE A 153 -18.42 2.42 0.21
C PHE A 153 -19.34 1.19 0.14
N LEU A 154 -18.89 0.01 0.57
CA LEU A 154 -19.73 -1.20 0.63
C LEU A 154 -20.91 -1.00 1.57
N ARG A 155 -20.70 -0.41 2.74
CA ARG A 155 -21.77 -0.15 3.71
C ARG A 155 -22.85 0.78 3.14
N GLU A 156 -22.47 1.79 2.40
CA GLU A 156 -23.37 2.81 1.86
C GLU A 156 -24.08 2.37 0.57
N TYR A 157 -23.38 1.71 -0.33
CA TYR A 157 -23.88 1.38 -1.68
C TYR A 157 -24.22 -0.10 -1.87
N TYR A 158 -23.72 -0.97 -1.01
CA TYR A 158 -23.91 -2.42 -1.08
C TYR A 158 -24.21 -2.99 0.32
N PRO A 159 -25.33 -2.58 0.97
CA PRO A 159 -25.61 -2.95 2.36
C PRO A 159 -25.70 -4.47 2.59
N ALA A 160 -26.03 -5.26 1.56
CA ALA A 160 -25.95 -6.70 1.62
C ALA A 160 -24.56 -7.28 1.90
N CYS A 161 -23.51 -6.47 1.66
CA CYS A 161 -22.11 -6.85 1.94
C CYS A 161 -21.66 -6.38 3.34
N ALA A 162 -22.48 -5.70 4.12
CA ALA A 162 -22.12 -5.09 5.40
C ALA A 162 -23.20 -5.37 6.46
N THR A 163 -23.01 -6.39 7.27
CA THR A 163 -23.93 -6.77 8.34
C THR A 163 -23.53 -6.10 9.65
N LYS A 164 -24.44 -5.35 10.28
CA LYS A 164 -24.19 -4.74 11.59
C LYS A 164 -23.98 -5.81 12.66
N LYS A 165 -23.00 -5.63 13.51
CA LYS A 165 -22.72 -6.51 14.65
C LYS A 165 -23.83 -6.42 15.69
N THR A 166 -23.91 -7.38 16.58
CA THR A 166 -24.88 -7.40 17.67
C THR A 166 -24.62 -6.26 18.67
N ALA A 167 -25.64 -5.84 19.40
CA ALA A 167 -25.50 -4.78 20.42
C ALA A 167 -24.42 -5.13 21.47
N LYS A 168 -24.30 -6.41 21.84
CA LYS A 168 -23.27 -6.89 22.77
C LYS A 168 -21.85 -6.71 22.22
N GLU A 169 -21.63 -7.04 20.95
CA GLU A 169 -20.32 -6.85 20.28
C GLU A 169 -19.97 -5.37 20.12
N ILE A 170 -20.95 -4.54 19.79
CA ILE A 170 -20.78 -3.07 19.67
C ILE A 170 -20.37 -2.50 21.03
N SER A 171 -21.07 -2.83 22.10
CA SER A 171 -20.75 -2.36 23.45
C SER A 171 -19.34 -2.81 23.90
N ALA A 172 -18.90 -4.01 23.51
CA ALA A 172 -17.54 -4.46 23.80
C ALA A 172 -16.48 -3.64 23.05
N ILE A 173 -16.74 -3.32 21.78
CA ILE A 173 -15.86 -2.47 20.95
C ILE A 173 -15.77 -1.06 21.53
N ASP A 174 -16.90 -0.48 21.94
CA ASP A 174 -16.94 0.87 22.53
C ASP A 174 -16.13 0.93 23.82
N LYS A 175 -16.28 -0.04 24.71
CA LYS A 175 -15.51 -0.13 25.95
C LYS A 175 -14.00 -0.26 25.69
N GLU A 176 -13.60 -1.13 24.76
CA GLU A 176 -12.18 -1.28 24.39
C GLU A 176 -11.62 0.01 23.80
N TRP A 177 -12.41 0.69 22.98
CA TRP A 177 -12.03 1.96 22.36
C TRP A 177 -11.87 3.06 23.41
N GLU A 178 -12.84 3.20 24.33
CA GLU A 178 -12.79 4.16 25.43
C GLU A 178 -11.58 3.94 26.33
N GLU A 179 -11.28 2.69 26.67
CA GLU A 179 -10.12 2.35 27.50
C GLU A 179 -8.80 2.72 26.82
N LYS A 180 -8.67 2.44 25.53
CA LYS A 180 -7.48 2.83 24.74
C LYS A 180 -7.30 4.34 24.60
N HIS A 181 -8.39 5.12 24.64
CA HIS A 181 -8.34 6.56 24.41
C HIS A 181 -8.59 7.40 25.68
N LYS A 182 -8.69 6.77 26.84
CA LYS A 182 -8.97 7.42 28.15
C LYS A 182 -7.99 8.55 28.48
N ASN A 183 -6.72 8.43 28.06
CA ASN A 183 -5.67 9.42 28.32
C ASN A 183 -5.25 10.22 27.06
N VAL A 184 -6.02 10.15 25.97
CA VAL A 184 -5.68 10.84 24.72
C VAL A 184 -6.50 12.13 24.63
N HIS A 185 -5.82 13.28 24.69
CA HIS A 185 -6.48 14.58 24.54
C HIS A 185 -6.95 14.80 23.09
N GLY A 186 -8.18 15.18 22.91
CA GLY A 186 -8.79 15.53 21.61
C GLY A 186 -10.06 14.72 21.32
N LYS A 187 -10.86 15.19 20.37
CA LYS A 187 -12.02 14.43 19.87
C LYS A 187 -11.52 13.33 18.94
N HIS A 188 -11.59 12.10 19.38
CA HIS A 188 -11.31 10.93 18.56
C HIS A 188 -12.65 10.24 18.26
N GLU A 189 -12.99 10.18 16.99
CA GLU A 189 -14.19 9.46 16.55
C GLU A 189 -13.83 8.02 16.19
N ILE A 190 -14.65 7.09 16.69
CA ILE A 190 -14.50 5.69 16.35
C ILE A 190 -14.85 5.47 14.87
N ASN A 191 -14.03 4.67 14.20
CA ASN A 191 -14.31 4.30 12.82
C ASN A 191 -15.58 3.43 12.75
N GLN A 192 -16.65 3.95 12.19
CA GLN A 192 -17.94 3.28 12.10
C GLN A 192 -17.89 1.89 11.45
N ASN A 193 -16.89 1.61 10.61
CA ASN A 193 -16.75 0.31 9.97
C ASN A 193 -16.42 -0.83 10.95
N VAL A 194 -15.92 -0.52 12.17
CA VAL A 194 -15.66 -1.55 13.19
C VAL A 194 -16.95 -2.21 13.70
N TYR A 195 -18.10 -1.53 13.56
CA TYR A 195 -19.41 -2.03 13.95
C TYR A 195 -20.06 -2.98 12.93
N TYR A 196 -19.38 -3.25 11.81
CA TYR A 196 -19.90 -4.07 10.74
C TYR A 196 -19.00 -5.27 10.47
N ARG A 197 -19.61 -6.38 10.06
CA ARG A 197 -18.97 -7.51 9.42
C ARG A 197 -19.13 -7.36 7.93
N PHE A 198 -18.03 -7.42 7.20
CA PHE A 198 -18.03 -7.28 5.75
C PHE A 198 -17.85 -8.65 5.10
N ALA A 199 -18.71 -8.97 4.13
CA ALA A 199 -18.64 -10.18 3.34
C ALA A 199 -18.84 -9.83 1.85
N LEU A 200 -17.76 -9.96 1.07
CA LEU A 200 -17.76 -9.78 -0.36
C LEU A 200 -17.12 -11.01 -1.01
N LYS A 201 -17.86 -11.73 -1.84
CA LYS A 201 -17.30 -12.85 -2.60
C LYS A 201 -16.40 -12.32 -3.71
N PRO A 202 -15.27 -13.00 -4.06
CA PRO A 202 -14.35 -12.54 -5.12
C PRO A 202 -15.07 -12.25 -6.45
N ARG A 203 -16.04 -13.06 -6.86
CA ARG A 203 -16.83 -12.88 -8.08
C ARG A 203 -17.72 -11.64 -8.10
N GLN A 204 -18.01 -11.04 -6.94
CA GLN A 204 -18.84 -9.84 -6.84
C GLN A 204 -18.05 -8.56 -7.12
N LEU A 205 -16.71 -8.60 -6.93
CA LEU A 205 -15.86 -7.48 -7.28
C LEU A 205 -15.61 -7.47 -8.79
N ASN A 206 -16.39 -6.68 -9.50
CA ASN A 206 -16.30 -6.50 -10.95
C ASN A 206 -15.84 -5.08 -11.31
N SER A 207 -15.58 -4.85 -12.62
CA SER A 207 -15.11 -3.56 -13.11
C SER A 207 -16.12 -2.42 -12.89
N GLU A 208 -17.42 -2.72 -12.86
CA GLU A 208 -18.45 -1.72 -12.59
C GLU A 208 -18.40 -1.25 -11.13
N MET A 209 -18.30 -2.18 -10.16
CA MET A 209 -18.13 -1.84 -8.75
C MET A 209 -16.86 -1.01 -8.52
N VAL A 210 -15.76 -1.35 -9.21
CA VAL A 210 -14.50 -0.57 -9.13
C VAL A 210 -14.67 0.83 -9.70
N LYS A 211 -15.39 1.02 -10.81
CA LYS A 211 -15.71 2.35 -11.38
C LYS A 211 -16.54 3.17 -10.39
N ARG A 212 -17.61 2.60 -9.84
CA ARG A 212 -18.45 3.26 -8.83
C ARG A 212 -17.63 3.62 -7.57
N PHE A 213 -16.73 2.76 -7.14
CA PHE A 213 -15.84 3.08 -6.02
C PHE A 213 -14.89 4.24 -6.36
N LYS A 214 -14.36 4.28 -7.59
CA LYS A 214 -13.56 5.42 -8.05
C LYS A 214 -14.36 6.73 -7.97
N ASP A 215 -15.60 6.73 -8.46
CA ASP A 215 -16.47 7.91 -8.45
C ASP A 215 -16.84 8.33 -7.01
N TYR A 216 -17.09 7.34 -6.13
CA TYR A 216 -17.26 7.57 -4.69
C TYR A 216 -16.04 8.27 -4.08
N LEU A 217 -14.82 7.82 -4.42
CA LEU A 217 -13.59 8.44 -3.93
C LEU A 217 -13.44 9.88 -4.42
N ILE A 218 -13.79 10.17 -5.67
CA ILE A 218 -13.75 11.53 -6.24
C ILE A 218 -14.71 12.44 -5.47
N LYS A 219 -15.94 11.99 -5.24
CA LYS A 219 -16.96 12.76 -4.51
C LYS A 219 -16.60 13.03 -3.04
N ASN A 220 -15.92 12.08 -2.39
CA ASN A 220 -15.66 12.10 -0.94
C ASN A 220 -14.20 12.38 -0.58
N SER A 221 -13.41 12.94 -1.49
CA SER A 221 -12.01 13.28 -1.23
C SER A 221 -11.67 14.63 -1.83
N SER A 222 -10.81 15.36 -1.16
CA SER A 222 -10.21 16.59 -1.67
C SER A 222 -8.81 16.34 -2.22
N GLY A 223 -8.39 17.11 -3.20
CA GLY A 223 -7.04 17.11 -3.76
C GLY A 223 -6.59 15.72 -4.26
N GLU A 224 -5.41 15.28 -3.86
CA GLU A 224 -4.81 14.01 -4.27
C GLU A 224 -5.40 12.77 -3.55
N GLY A 225 -6.34 12.96 -2.63
CA GLY A 225 -6.86 11.91 -1.74
C GLY A 225 -7.53 10.76 -2.50
N ALA A 226 -8.35 11.08 -3.51
CA ALA A 226 -9.01 10.07 -4.35
C ALA A 226 -8.01 9.23 -5.15
N ALA A 227 -7.06 9.89 -5.82
CA ALA A 227 -6.05 9.23 -6.65
C ALA A 227 -5.13 8.32 -5.81
N THR A 228 -4.74 8.79 -4.62
CA THR A 228 -3.90 8.03 -3.69
C THR A 228 -4.64 6.81 -3.16
N ALA A 229 -5.88 6.96 -2.68
CA ALA A 229 -6.69 5.86 -2.16
C ALA A 229 -6.96 4.82 -3.25
N PHE A 230 -7.32 5.25 -4.46
CA PHE A 230 -7.58 4.36 -5.58
C PHE A 230 -6.32 3.59 -6.01
N ALA A 231 -5.15 4.25 -6.02
CA ALA A 231 -3.88 3.58 -6.34
C ALA A 231 -3.54 2.48 -5.32
N ARG A 232 -3.81 2.70 -4.03
CA ARG A 232 -3.58 1.68 -2.98
C ARG A 232 -4.61 0.56 -3.04
N PHE A 233 -5.86 0.87 -3.34
CA PHE A 233 -6.88 -0.14 -3.62
C PHE A 233 -6.50 -1.02 -4.81
N LYS A 234 -6.09 -0.44 -5.95
CA LYS A 234 -5.59 -1.20 -7.11
C LYS A 234 -4.44 -2.13 -6.74
N LYS A 235 -3.52 -1.69 -5.87
CA LYS A 235 -2.40 -2.51 -5.39
C LYS A 235 -2.90 -3.73 -4.61
N THR A 236 -3.89 -3.55 -3.73
CA THR A 236 -4.49 -4.64 -2.95
C THR A 236 -5.23 -5.64 -3.85
N VAL A 237 -6.01 -5.14 -4.83
CA VAL A 237 -6.72 -5.96 -5.81
C VAL A 237 -5.75 -6.73 -6.70
N LYS A 238 -4.67 -6.09 -7.15
CA LYS A 238 -3.61 -6.75 -7.93
C LYS A 238 -2.99 -7.90 -7.14
N TYR A 239 -2.69 -7.69 -5.87
CA TYR A 239 -2.16 -8.75 -4.99
C TYR A 239 -3.16 -9.92 -4.85
N ALA A 240 -4.46 -9.65 -4.69
CA ALA A 240 -5.48 -10.69 -4.64
C ALA A 240 -5.56 -11.50 -5.95
N HIS A 241 -5.38 -10.84 -7.09
CA HIS A 241 -5.29 -11.52 -8.39
C HIS A 241 -4.00 -12.36 -8.50
N GLU A 242 -2.85 -11.83 -8.11
CA GLU A 242 -1.57 -12.56 -8.11
C GLU A 242 -1.61 -13.80 -7.20
N LYS A 243 -2.37 -13.74 -6.10
CA LYS A 243 -2.58 -14.89 -5.18
C LYS A 243 -3.69 -15.84 -5.63
N GLY A 244 -4.35 -15.60 -6.76
CA GLY A 244 -5.40 -16.46 -7.31
C GLY A 244 -6.75 -16.35 -6.62
N VAL A 245 -6.93 -15.38 -5.71
CA VAL A 245 -8.24 -15.10 -5.07
C VAL A 245 -9.20 -14.48 -6.08
N LEU A 246 -8.69 -13.68 -7.00
CA LEU A 246 -9.43 -13.12 -8.13
C LEU A 246 -8.91 -13.74 -9.43
N ASN A 247 -9.81 -14.26 -10.26
CA ASN A 247 -9.46 -14.82 -11.57
C ASN A 247 -9.03 -13.75 -12.57
N VAL A 248 -9.66 -12.59 -12.51
CA VAL A 248 -9.41 -11.43 -13.38
C VAL A 248 -9.18 -10.22 -12.48
N ASN A 249 -8.29 -9.35 -12.88
CA ASN A 249 -8.09 -8.09 -12.17
C ASN A 249 -9.16 -7.05 -12.59
N PRO A 250 -10.20 -6.78 -11.77
CA PRO A 250 -11.28 -5.88 -12.17
C PRO A 250 -10.85 -4.41 -12.26
N CYS A 251 -9.63 -4.08 -11.84
CA CYS A 251 -9.05 -2.74 -11.95
C CYS A 251 -8.29 -2.52 -13.26
N GLU A 252 -8.19 -3.54 -14.12
CA GLU A 252 -7.48 -3.43 -15.38
C GLU A 252 -8.21 -2.45 -16.32
N GLY A 253 -7.43 -1.66 -17.07
CA GLY A 253 -7.99 -0.61 -17.94
C GLY A 253 -8.63 0.59 -17.23
N ILE A 254 -8.84 0.55 -15.91
CA ILE A 254 -9.42 1.69 -15.17
C ILE A 254 -8.33 2.68 -14.77
N ALA A 255 -8.35 3.87 -15.39
CA ALA A 255 -7.42 4.94 -15.06
C ALA A 255 -7.65 5.48 -13.63
N ARG A 256 -6.57 5.95 -12.99
CA ARG A 256 -6.66 6.67 -11.70
C ARG A 256 -7.50 7.95 -11.86
N PRO A 257 -8.17 8.42 -10.79
CA PRO A 257 -8.76 9.75 -10.79
C PRO A 257 -7.75 10.80 -11.26
N LYS A 258 -8.17 11.68 -12.14
CA LYS A 258 -7.35 12.84 -12.52
C LYS A 258 -7.22 13.75 -11.30
N ILE A 259 -6.05 14.28 -11.08
CA ILE A 259 -5.79 15.29 -10.06
C ILE A 259 -5.87 16.62 -10.80
N ASP A 260 -6.81 17.44 -10.40
CA ASP A 260 -6.79 18.83 -10.83
C ASP A 260 -5.62 19.52 -10.14
N LYS A 261 -4.58 19.78 -10.92
CA LYS A 261 -3.35 20.39 -10.41
C LYS A 261 -3.58 21.85 -10.02
N ASP A 262 -4.53 22.50 -10.66
CA ASP A 262 -4.84 23.90 -10.44
C ASP A 262 -5.70 24.10 -9.17
N ALA A 263 -6.46 23.09 -8.78
CA ALA A 263 -7.21 23.09 -7.52
C ALA A 263 -6.34 22.91 -6.26
N ILE A 264 -5.06 22.57 -6.40
CA ILE A 264 -4.13 22.39 -5.28
C ILE A 264 -3.21 23.61 -5.22
N THR A 265 -3.78 24.79 -5.04
CA THR A 265 -3.00 25.96 -4.63
C THR A 265 -2.58 25.78 -3.18
N LYS A 266 -1.28 25.72 -2.95
CA LYS A 266 -0.74 25.72 -1.60
C LYS A 266 -0.49 27.15 -1.17
N ASP A 267 -0.97 27.47 0.02
CA ASP A 267 -0.70 28.77 0.60
C ASP A 267 0.80 28.98 0.77
N VAL A 268 1.29 30.11 0.27
CA VAL A 268 2.65 30.60 0.45
C VAL A 268 2.59 31.95 1.15
N LEU A 269 3.55 32.22 2.01
CA LEU A 269 3.69 33.51 2.66
C LEU A 269 4.39 34.51 1.71
N SER A 270 3.83 35.69 1.56
CA SER A 270 4.51 36.81 0.89
C SER A 270 5.63 37.36 1.76
N ALA A 271 6.48 38.26 1.20
CA ALA A 271 7.53 38.92 1.95
C ALA A 271 6.96 39.78 3.10
N GLU A 272 5.85 40.49 2.85
CA GLU A 272 5.13 41.29 3.83
C GLU A 272 4.54 40.44 4.96
N GLU A 273 3.92 39.30 4.61
CA GLU A 273 3.39 38.37 5.59
C GLU A 273 4.50 37.72 6.45
N ILE A 274 5.65 37.40 5.86
CA ILE A 274 6.82 36.93 6.61
C ILE A 274 7.31 38.00 7.57
N LYS A 275 7.42 39.26 7.12
CA LYS A 275 7.83 40.40 7.97
C LYS A 275 6.85 40.55 9.14
N ALA A 276 5.53 40.59 8.88
CA ALA A 276 4.51 40.68 9.90
C ALA A 276 4.60 39.49 10.91
N LEU A 277 4.86 38.28 10.41
CA LEU A 277 5.04 37.10 11.26
C LEU A 277 6.29 37.23 12.15
N LEU A 278 7.41 37.73 11.63
CA LEU A 278 8.66 37.92 12.39
C LEU A 278 8.50 38.96 13.50
N GLU A 279 7.70 40.00 13.27
CA GLU A 279 7.42 41.09 14.23
C GLU A 279 6.39 40.67 15.29
N THR A 280 5.57 39.64 14.98
CA THR A 280 4.53 39.17 15.89
C THR A 280 5.05 38.12 16.86
N HIS A 281 4.67 38.25 18.13
CA HIS A 281 4.99 37.24 19.17
C HIS A 281 4.29 35.90 18.89
N CYS A 282 5.09 34.82 18.84
CA CYS A 282 4.57 33.46 18.74
C CYS A 282 4.04 32.98 20.10
N PRO A 283 2.73 32.69 20.23
CA PRO A 283 2.18 32.22 21.49
C PRO A 283 2.63 30.80 21.80
N GLY A 284 2.92 30.55 23.06
CA GLY A 284 3.29 29.22 23.56
C GLY A 284 4.53 29.27 24.45
N GLU A 285 4.66 28.27 25.30
CA GLU A 285 5.76 28.18 26.27
C GLU A 285 7.10 27.72 25.64
N ASN A 286 7.03 27.14 24.42
CA ASN A 286 8.23 26.60 23.77
C ASN A 286 8.75 27.54 22.66
N PRO A 287 9.84 28.29 22.93
CA PRO A 287 10.42 29.25 21.99
C PRO A 287 11.00 28.59 20.74
N ASP A 288 11.31 27.29 20.80
CA ASP A 288 11.91 26.58 19.66
C ASP A 288 10.94 26.38 18.51
N ILE A 289 9.61 26.43 18.77
CA ILE A 289 8.60 26.34 17.71
C ILE A 289 8.77 27.52 16.74
N ARG A 290 8.91 28.75 17.27
CA ARG A 290 9.13 29.95 16.48
C ARG A 290 10.45 29.87 15.71
N LYS A 291 11.55 29.57 16.39
CA LYS A 291 12.89 29.44 15.79
C LYS A 291 12.91 28.38 14.68
N ALA A 292 12.36 27.21 14.92
CA ALA A 292 12.30 26.12 13.94
C ALA A 292 11.48 26.48 12.70
N PHE A 293 10.33 27.16 12.88
CA PHE A 293 9.53 27.58 11.74
C PHE A 293 10.23 28.66 10.91
N ILE A 294 10.85 29.65 11.55
CA ILE A 294 11.69 30.64 10.87
C ILE A 294 12.83 29.95 10.13
N PHE A 295 13.51 29.01 10.77
CA PHE A 295 14.56 28.22 10.12
C PHE A 295 14.04 27.50 8.87
N SER A 296 12.82 26.92 8.93
CA SER A 296 12.18 26.31 7.77
C SER A 296 11.83 27.31 6.67
N LEU A 297 11.44 28.54 7.02
CA LEU A 297 11.12 29.61 6.06
C LEU A 297 12.37 30.07 5.28
N PHE A 298 13.55 29.99 5.85
CA PHE A 298 14.80 30.46 5.24
C PHE A 298 15.71 29.35 4.72
N THR A 299 15.35 28.06 4.93
CA THR A 299 16.13 26.91 4.47
C THR A 299 15.30 25.92 3.65
N GLY A 300 13.99 25.99 3.72
CA GLY A 300 13.10 25.02 3.10
C GLY A 300 13.17 23.62 3.68
N VAL A 301 13.82 23.40 4.83
CA VAL A 301 13.93 22.07 5.47
C VAL A 301 12.55 21.56 5.91
N ARG A 302 12.30 20.26 5.71
CA ARG A 302 11.00 19.65 6.06
C ARG A 302 10.86 19.48 7.57
N TRP A 303 9.64 19.49 8.07
CA TRP A 303 9.33 19.22 9.49
C TRP A 303 10.04 17.98 10.04
N CYS A 304 9.98 16.86 9.32
CA CYS A 304 10.59 15.60 9.77
C CYS A 304 12.10 15.69 9.94
N ASP A 305 12.75 16.56 9.17
CA ASP A 305 14.19 16.76 9.21
C ASP A 305 14.55 17.80 10.29
N ILE A 306 13.81 18.93 10.36
CA ILE A 306 14.00 19.98 11.39
C ILE A 306 13.96 19.41 12.80
N LYS A 307 12.99 18.53 13.07
CA LYS A 307 12.84 17.89 14.37
C LYS A 307 14.08 17.10 14.82
N GLU A 308 14.86 16.63 13.88
CA GLU A 308 16.03 15.80 14.13
C GLU A 308 17.37 16.50 13.89
N LEU A 309 17.33 17.77 13.43
CA LEU A 309 18.56 18.53 13.23
C LEU A 309 19.36 18.68 14.52
N ARG A 310 20.65 18.44 14.40
CA ARG A 310 21.63 18.54 15.48
C ARG A 310 22.63 19.62 15.21
N PHE A 311 23.29 20.15 16.22
CA PHE A 311 24.38 21.11 16.05
C PHE A 311 25.53 20.52 15.21
N SER A 312 25.73 19.20 15.23
CA SER A 312 26.70 18.51 14.36
C SER A 312 26.38 18.62 12.85
N ASN A 313 25.14 18.98 12.49
CA ASN A 313 24.76 19.26 11.10
C ASN A 313 25.19 20.66 10.63
N ILE A 314 25.64 21.52 11.52
CA ILE A 314 26.07 22.89 11.21
C ILE A 314 27.60 22.94 11.15
N ASP A 315 28.10 23.34 10.01
CA ASP A 315 29.49 23.74 9.85
C ASP A 315 29.61 25.26 10.08
N TYR A 316 29.96 25.63 11.30
CA TYR A 316 30.08 27.07 11.68
C TYR A 316 31.23 27.78 10.98
N SER A 317 32.27 27.04 10.54
CA SER A 317 33.43 27.61 9.87
C SER A 317 33.12 28.07 8.44
N SER A 318 32.32 27.30 7.74
CA SER A 318 31.87 27.59 6.37
C SER A 318 30.43 28.11 6.30
N SER A 319 29.77 28.29 7.45
CA SER A 319 28.35 28.71 7.53
C SER A 319 27.42 27.86 6.69
N ARG A 320 27.54 26.53 6.78
CA ARG A 320 26.75 25.58 5.99
C ARG A 320 25.97 24.57 6.84
N LEU A 321 24.78 24.20 6.32
CA LEU A 321 23.97 23.13 6.85
C LEU A 321 24.18 21.88 6.00
N LYS A 322 24.57 20.76 6.64
CA LYS A 322 24.79 19.47 6.00
C LYS A 322 24.01 18.38 6.71
N PHE A 323 23.09 17.71 6.00
CA PHE A 323 22.32 16.59 6.56
C PHE A 323 21.71 15.71 5.47
N THR A 324 21.35 14.48 5.82
CA THR A 324 20.62 13.56 4.94
C THR A 324 19.13 13.62 5.24
N GLN A 325 18.30 13.85 4.22
CA GLN A 325 16.85 13.94 4.34
C GLN A 325 16.24 12.57 4.61
N LYS A 326 15.55 12.38 5.74
CA LYS A 326 14.88 11.11 6.13
C LYS A 326 13.90 10.56 5.10
N LYS A 327 13.19 11.42 4.39
CA LYS A 327 12.16 11.00 3.43
C LYS A 327 12.73 10.36 2.17
N THR A 328 13.91 10.76 1.77
CA THR A 328 14.57 10.35 0.51
C THR A 328 15.80 9.49 0.74
N GLU A 329 16.19 9.26 1.99
CA GLU A 329 17.29 8.39 2.39
C GLU A 329 17.13 6.98 1.80
N GLY A 330 18.18 6.49 1.14
CA GLY A 330 18.19 5.18 0.47
C GLY A 330 17.36 5.09 -0.81
N HIS A 331 16.73 6.18 -1.25
CA HIS A 331 15.87 6.20 -2.45
C HIS A 331 16.26 7.26 -3.49
N SER A 332 17.18 8.17 -3.16
CA SER A 332 17.59 9.25 -4.06
C SER A 332 19.06 9.61 -3.82
N ALA A 333 19.80 9.80 -4.91
CA ALA A 333 21.15 10.38 -4.87
C ALA A 333 21.16 11.81 -4.33
N HIS A 334 20.01 12.50 -4.30
CA HIS A 334 19.83 13.86 -3.81
C HIS A 334 19.29 13.91 -2.36
N ALA A 335 19.49 12.83 -1.59
CA ALA A 335 19.09 12.81 -0.18
C ALA A 335 19.97 13.69 0.70
N GLU A 336 21.22 13.87 0.32
CA GLU A 336 22.15 14.78 0.99
C GLU A 336 21.85 16.21 0.60
N VAL A 337 21.73 17.07 1.60
CA VAL A 337 21.56 18.52 1.47
C VAL A 337 22.81 19.17 2.04
N ASP A 338 23.43 20.00 1.24
CA ASP A 338 24.53 20.90 1.62
C ASP A 338 24.19 22.31 1.14
N MET A 339 23.84 23.20 2.07
CA MET A 339 23.38 24.54 1.74
C MET A 339 24.01 25.60 2.62
N PRO A 340 24.28 26.84 2.10
CA PRO A 340 24.72 27.96 2.91
C PRO A 340 23.59 28.39 3.84
N LEU A 341 23.95 28.86 5.03
CA LEU A 341 23.05 29.48 5.99
C LEU A 341 23.22 30.96 6.04
N HIS A 342 22.09 31.67 6.13
CA HIS A 342 22.13 33.13 6.38
C HIS A 342 22.73 33.41 7.77
N PRO A 343 23.58 34.45 7.95
CA PRO A 343 24.19 34.77 9.25
C PRO A 343 23.19 34.89 10.40
N ASP A 344 22.04 35.51 10.17
CA ASP A 344 20.99 35.68 11.18
C ASP A 344 20.42 34.34 11.67
N LEU A 345 20.38 33.30 10.83
CA LEU A 345 19.99 31.97 11.26
C LEU A 345 21.03 31.37 12.20
N LEU A 346 22.32 31.54 11.90
CA LEU A 346 23.40 31.08 12.78
C LEU A 346 23.34 31.79 14.13
N GLN A 347 23.10 33.12 14.13
CA GLN A 347 22.90 33.88 15.37
C GLN A 347 21.66 33.39 16.14
N MET A 348 20.55 33.15 15.45
CA MET A 348 19.30 32.68 16.08
C MET A 348 19.44 31.34 16.74
N ILE A 349 20.13 30.37 16.12
CA ILE A 349 20.33 29.02 16.69
C ILE A 349 21.43 29.01 17.75
N GLY A 350 22.40 29.94 17.67
CA GLY A 350 23.57 30.00 18.57
C GLY A 350 24.56 28.86 18.34
N LYS A 351 25.55 28.76 19.22
CA LYS A 351 26.49 27.63 19.24
C LYS A 351 26.13 26.67 20.38
N PRO A 352 26.45 25.37 20.26
CA PRO A 352 26.16 24.41 21.30
C PRO A 352 26.78 24.78 22.67
N GLU A 353 27.98 25.33 22.66
CA GLU A 353 28.72 25.76 23.83
C GLU A 353 27.98 26.87 24.62
N ASP A 354 27.36 27.82 23.92
CA ASP A 354 26.62 28.94 24.51
C ASP A 354 25.38 28.49 25.30
N SER A 355 24.83 27.33 24.96
CA SER A 355 23.64 26.77 25.59
C SER A 355 23.93 25.58 26.52
N GLY A 356 25.22 25.26 26.78
CA GLY A 356 25.62 24.10 27.55
C GLY A 356 25.27 22.76 26.90
N LYS A 357 25.02 22.75 25.59
CA LYS A 357 24.68 21.57 24.80
C LYS A 357 25.91 21.00 24.08
N GLY A 358 25.94 19.71 23.87
CA GLY A 358 26.93 19.05 23.02
C GLY A 358 26.56 19.14 21.53
N ARG A 359 27.54 18.93 20.65
CA ARG A 359 27.33 18.93 19.19
C ARG A 359 26.27 17.95 18.69
N ASP A 360 26.06 16.86 19.38
CA ASP A 360 25.08 15.83 19.03
C ASP A 360 23.67 16.09 19.59
N ASN A 361 23.50 17.18 20.34
CA ASN A 361 22.19 17.59 20.81
C ASN A 361 21.36 18.19 19.67
N ARG A 362 20.06 18.09 19.78
CA ARG A 362 19.13 18.74 18.84
C ARG A 362 19.22 20.25 18.94
N ILE A 363 19.11 20.92 17.81
CA ILE A 363 19.04 22.37 17.74
C ILE A 363 17.72 22.86 18.35
N PHE A 364 16.62 22.17 18.03
CA PHE A 364 15.26 22.53 18.43
C PHE A 364 14.62 21.38 19.24
N GLU A 365 14.15 21.68 20.43
CA GLU A 365 13.39 20.76 21.27
C GLU A 365 11.89 20.95 21.02
N LEU A 366 11.38 20.25 20.01
CA LEU A 366 10.02 20.44 19.53
C LEU A 366 9.03 19.43 20.14
N PRO A 367 7.84 19.89 20.57
CA PRO A 367 6.77 19.00 21.01
C PRO A 367 6.18 18.22 19.81
N SER A 368 5.03 17.59 20.01
CA SER A 368 4.34 16.87 18.94
C SER A 368 4.00 17.78 17.76
N HIS A 369 3.96 17.22 16.55
CA HIS A 369 3.59 17.96 15.34
C HIS A 369 2.25 18.71 15.47
N THR A 370 1.27 18.07 16.14
CA THR A 370 -0.05 18.67 16.37
C THR A 370 0.03 19.93 17.25
N MET A 371 0.85 19.89 18.31
CA MET A 371 1.05 21.05 19.18
C MET A 371 1.75 22.19 18.43
N CYS A 372 2.78 21.87 17.64
CA CYS A 372 3.45 22.86 16.81
C CYS A 372 2.51 23.49 15.77
N LEU A 373 1.64 22.69 15.13
CA LEU A 373 0.63 23.23 14.21
C LEU A 373 -0.41 24.11 14.92
N LYS A 374 -0.77 23.79 16.16
CA LYS A 374 -1.66 24.63 16.96
C LYS A 374 -1.02 25.98 17.28
N ALA A 375 0.23 25.97 17.75
CA ALA A 375 0.99 27.18 18.01
C ALA A 375 1.14 28.04 16.74
N LEU A 376 1.50 27.42 15.61
CA LEU A 376 1.63 28.10 14.32
C LEU A 376 0.32 28.76 13.88
N ARG A 377 -0.82 28.07 14.02
CA ARG A 377 -2.15 28.65 13.68
C ARG A 377 -2.47 29.87 14.52
N HIS A 378 -2.16 29.84 15.82
CA HIS A 378 -2.39 31.00 16.69
C HIS A 378 -1.44 32.15 16.35
N TRP A 379 -0.19 31.85 16.00
CA TRP A 379 0.79 32.85 15.61
C TRP A 379 0.44 33.54 14.30
N THR A 380 0.11 32.79 13.25
CA THR A 380 -0.32 33.35 11.96
C THR A 380 -1.58 34.20 12.09
N LYS A 381 -2.56 33.75 12.89
CA LYS A 381 -3.78 34.53 13.16
C LYS A 381 -3.47 35.87 13.86
N ARG A 382 -2.53 35.89 14.82
CA ARG A 382 -2.09 37.13 15.47
C ARG A 382 -1.37 38.09 14.52
N ALA A 383 -0.63 37.51 13.57
CA ALA A 383 0.03 38.28 12.52
C ALA A 383 -0.92 38.79 11.42
N GLY A 384 -2.24 38.58 11.55
CA GLY A 384 -3.22 38.98 10.55
C GLY A 384 -3.22 38.14 9.27
N ILE A 385 -2.62 36.95 9.30
CA ILE A 385 -2.52 36.05 8.15
C ILE A 385 -3.72 35.10 8.15
N GLU A 386 -4.59 35.23 7.17
CA GLU A 386 -5.82 34.40 7.03
C GLU A 386 -5.55 33.05 6.36
N LYS A 387 -4.42 32.93 5.65
CA LYS A 387 -4.03 31.70 4.96
C LYS A 387 -3.84 30.52 5.92
N HIS A 388 -4.15 29.29 5.45
CA HIS A 388 -3.92 28.08 6.21
C HIS A 388 -2.44 27.66 6.18
N ILE A 389 -1.64 28.23 7.05
CA ILE A 389 -0.20 28.00 7.10
C ILE A 389 0.14 26.72 7.87
N THR A 390 0.94 25.88 7.26
CA THR A 390 1.51 24.64 7.79
C THR A 390 3.05 24.66 7.65
N TRP A 391 3.73 23.70 8.27
CA TRP A 391 5.18 23.53 8.08
C TRP A 391 5.58 23.38 6.60
N HIS A 392 4.71 22.79 5.80
CA HIS A 392 4.97 22.62 4.37
C HIS A 392 4.87 23.93 3.61
N CYS A 393 4.05 24.87 4.11
CA CYS A 393 3.96 26.22 3.54
C CYS A 393 5.27 27.00 3.71
N ALA A 394 5.99 26.81 4.83
CA ALA A 394 7.32 27.43 5.00
C ALA A 394 8.27 27.04 3.86
N ARG A 395 8.35 25.77 3.54
CA ARG A 395 9.18 25.27 2.43
C ARG A 395 8.72 25.79 1.06
N HIS A 396 7.40 25.92 0.86
CA HIS A 396 6.86 26.48 -0.37
C HIS A 396 7.17 27.97 -0.48
N SER A 397 7.04 28.71 0.63
CA SER A 397 7.40 30.14 0.69
C SER A 397 8.88 30.36 0.40
N PHE A 398 9.77 29.54 1.00
CA PHE A 398 11.20 29.56 0.67
C PHE A 398 11.45 29.38 -0.84
N ALA A 399 10.90 28.32 -1.43
CA ALA A 399 11.09 28.04 -2.84
C ALA A 399 10.56 29.17 -3.74
N THR A 400 9.38 29.72 -3.41
CA THR A 400 8.78 30.82 -4.16
C THR A 400 9.64 32.06 -4.06
N GLN A 401 10.09 32.46 -2.87
CA GLN A 401 10.88 33.66 -2.66
C GLN A 401 12.23 33.62 -3.40
N ILE A 402 12.99 32.52 -3.29
CA ILE A 402 14.27 32.44 -3.98
C ILE A 402 14.11 32.40 -5.51
N LEU A 403 13.00 31.83 -6.03
CA LEU A 403 12.68 31.91 -7.46
C LEU A 403 12.29 33.29 -7.90
N THR A 404 11.45 34.00 -7.14
CA THR A 404 11.07 35.40 -7.43
C THR A 404 12.27 36.33 -7.36
N ASN A 405 13.25 36.03 -6.49
CA ASN A 405 14.52 36.76 -6.40
C ASN A 405 15.56 36.32 -7.46
N GLY A 406 15.15 35.61 -8.51
CA GLY A 406 15.98 35.31 -9.68
C GLY A 406 16.82 34.03 -9.59
N ALA A 407 16.64 33.21 -8.55
CA ALA A 407 17.37 31.95 -8.48
C ALA A 407 16.94 30.97 -9.58
N ASN A 408 17.89 30.25 -10.17
CA ASN A 408 17.62 29.22 -11.16
C ASN A 408 16.80 28.07 -10.56
N VAL A 409 15.81 27.56 -11.30
CA VAL A 409 14.95 26.41 -10.92
C VAL A 409 15.78 25.19 -10.48
N ARG A 410 16.93 24.96 -11.11
CA ARG A 410 17.83 23.85 -10.77
C ARG A 410 18.45 24.05 -9.40
N VAL A 411 18.90 25.27 -9.08
CA VAL A 411 19.46 25.61 -7.76
C VAL A 411 18.40 25.39 -6.67
N VAL A 412 17.15 25.83 -6.92
CA VAL A 412 16.05 25.60 -5.98
C VAL A 412 15.77 24.11 -5.77
N ALA A 413 15.79 23.32 -6.86
CA ALA A 413 15.60 21.86 -6.76
C ALA A 413 16.71 21.21 -5.92
N GLU A 414 17.94 21.66 -6.08
CA GLU A 414 19.11 21.18 -5.35
C GLU A 414 19.05 21.54 -3.86
N LEU A 415 18.80 22.79 -3.53
CA LEU A 415 18.61 23.27 -2.14
C LEU A 415 17.49 22.51 -1.42
N LEU A 416 16.44 22.18 -2.15
CA LEU A 416 15.31 21.40 -1.62
C LEU A 416 15.56 19.88 -1.61
N GLY A 417 16.65 19.37 -2.20
CA GLY A 417 16.89 17.93 -2.33
C GLY A 417 15.80 17.25 -3.13
N HIS A 418 15.36 17.84 -4.25
CA HIS A 418 14.41 17.25 -5.18
C HIS A 418 15.13 16.41 -6.21
N SER A 419 14.66 15.15 -6.43
CA SER A 419 15.21 14.24 -7.44
C SER A 419 14.89 14.61 -8.90
N GLY A 420 14.09 15.68 -9.12
CA GLY A 420 13.73 16.13 -10.47
C GLY A 420 13.05 17.48 -10.49
N LEU A 421 13.21 18.20 -11.61
CA LEU A 421 12.64 19.54 -11.83
C LEU A 421 11.10 19.56 -11.82
N GLN A 422 10.45 18.42 -12.10
CA GLN A 422 8.98 18.29 -12.07
C GLN A 422 8.37 18.67 -10.71
N TYR A 423 9.13 18.60 -9.62
CA TYR A 423 8.64 19.01 -8.29
C TYR A 423 8.67 20.53 -8.11
N VAL A 424 9.46 21.25 -8.93
CA VAL A 424 9.57 22.70 -8.92
C VAL A 424 8.51 23.36 -9.83
N THR A 425 7.91 22.62 -10.77
CA THR A 425 6.79 23.13 -11.60
C THR A 425 5.58 23.56 -10.78
N ARG A 426 5.48 23.13 -9.52
CA ARG A 426 4.46 23.62 -8.56
C ARG A 426 4.60 25.12 -8.23
N TYR A 427 5.74 25.72 -8.57
CA TYR A 427 6.04 27.14 -8.40
C TYR A 427 5.98 27.87 -9.75
N ALA A 428 5.22 27.36 -10.73
CA ALA A 428 5.16 27.86 -12.10
C ALA A 428 4.88 29.37 -12.15
N ARG A 429 3.99 29.87 -11.28
CA ARG A 429 3.68 31.32 -11.20
C ARG A 429 4.91 32.14 -10.85
N ALA A 430 5.70 31.75 -9.84
CA ALA A 430 6.93 32.46 -9.47
C ALA A 430 7.99 32.38 -10.58
N VAL A 431 8.02 31.26 -11.33
CA VAL A 431 8.89 31.11 -12.51
C VAL A 431 8.47 32.06 -13.62
N ASP A 432 7.18 32.30 -13.85
CA ASP A 432 6.70 33.22 -14.89
C ASP A 432 6.95 34.70 -14.51
N GLU A 433 6.81 35.05 -13.24
CA GLU A 433 7.20 36.34 -12.72
C GLU A 433 8.71 36.60 -12.89
N ALA A 434 9.55 35.62 -12.58
CA ALA A 434 10.99 35.68 -12.79
C ALA A 434 11.38 35.81 -14.28
N LYS A 435 10.68 35.08 -15.17
CA LYS A 435 10.88 35.22 -16.62
C LYS A 435 10.56 36.64 -17.11
N LYS A 436 9.43 37.18 -16.65
CA LYS A 436 9.03 38.54 -17.01
C LYS A 436 10.09 39.58 -16.54
N ALA A 437 10.52 39.50 -15.29
CA ALA A 437 11.57 40.34 -14.76
C ALA A 437 12.89 40.24 -15.56
N ALA A 438 13.25 38.99 -15.97
CA ALA A 438 14.45 38.77 -16.78
C ALA A 438 14.33 39.41 -18.18
N ILE A 439 13.15 39.35 -18.84
CA ILE A 439 12.91 40.03 -20.12
C ILE A 439 12.90 41.54 -19.93
N ASP A 440 12.27 42.05 -18.87
CA ASP A 440 12.19 43.50 -18.59
C ASP A 440 13.57 44.09 -18.25
N SER A 441 14.56 43.25 -17.86
CA SER A 441 15.94 43.67 -17.60
C SER A 441 16.81 43.81 -18.86
N LEU A 442 16.32 43.41 -20.02
CA LEU A 442 17.05 43.60 -21.29
C LEU A 442 17.16 45.07 -21.65
N PRO A 443 18.26 45.49 -22.31
CA PRO A 443 18.41 46.87 -22.77
C PRO A 443 17.25 47.29 -23.68
N ALA A 444 16.80 48.54 -23.54
CA ALA A 444 15.79 49.11 -24.42
C ALA A 444 16.25 49.06 -25.88
N ILE A 445 15.40 48.54 -26.74
CA ILE A 445 15.63 48.54 -28.20
C ILE A 445 15.17 49.91 -28.70
N ASN A 446 16.11 50.80 -29.00
CA ASN A 446 15.82 52.04 -29.69
C ASN A 446 15.63 51.72 -31.19
N LEU A 447 14.36 51.60 -31.65
CA LEU A 447 13.96 51.41 -33.04
C LEU A 447 13.85 52.78 -33.71
#